data_0336fb0ffa3baad4de2a4dc22902d42b
#
_entry.id   0336fb0ffa3baad4de2a4dc22902d42b
#
_cell.length_a   1.000
_cell.length_b   1.000
_cell.length_c   1.000
_cell.angle_alpha   90.00
_cell.angle_beta   90.00
_cell.angle_gamma   90.00
#
_symmetry.space_group_name_H-M   'P 1'
#
loop_
_entity.id
_entity.type
_entity.pdbx_description
1 polymer ?
#
loop_
_entity_poly.entity_id
_entity_poly.type
_entity_poly.pdbx_seq_one_letter_code
_entity_poly.pdbx_strand_id
1 'polypeptide(L)'
;MNAQLTEIMRLITNLIRTGVVTEVDRENWLCRVKTGDLETNWINWLTLRAGNARTWWRPSEGEQVVLLSLGGNLETAFVLPAIYSNQFAPPSDSVDGCVTEYPDGAGLSTNPPPGGGMSGVSNPW
;
A
#
# COMPACT_ATOMS: atom_id res chain seq x y z
N MET A 1 -30.18 22.57 -7.33
CA MET A 1 -29.39 22.66 -6.11
C MET A 1 -29.12 21.31 -5.47
N ASN A 2 -30.16 20.48 -5.27
CA ASN A 2 -29.95 19.18 -4.61
C ASN A 2 -29.03 18.25 -5.41
N ALA A 3 -29.17 18.24 -6.75
CA ALA A 3 -28.33 17.40 -7.60
C ALA A 3 -26.86 17.86 -7.55
N GLN A 4 -26.63 19.17 -7.49
CA GLN A 4 -25.26 19.70 -7.40
C GLN A 4 -24.65 19.38 -6.05
N LEU A 5 -25.41 19.48 -4.98
CA LEU A 5 -24.92 19.14 -3.65
C LEU A 5 -24.60 17.64 -3.56
N THR A 6 -25.47 16.80 -4.12
CA THR A 6 -25.24 15.35 -4.15
C THR A 6 -23.96 15.02 -4.91
N GLU A 7 -23.72 15.67 -6.05
CA GLU A 7 -22.51 15.47 -6.83
C GLU A 7 -21.26 15.88 -6.06
N ILE A 8 -21.31 17.03 -5.39
CA ILE A 8 -20.19 17.50 -4.56
C ILE A 8 -19.89 16.51 -3.45
N MET A 9 -20.94 16.03 -2.77
CA MET A 9 -20.76 15.05 -1.70
C MET A 9 -20.16 13.74 -2.22
N ARG A 10 -20.57 13.30 -3.41
CA ARG A 10 -20.02 12.11 -4.05
C ARG A 10 -18.52 12.28 -4.33
N LEU A 11 -18.14 13.42 -4.88
CA LEU A 11 -16.73 13.70 -5.18
C LEU A 11 -15.90 13.77 -3.91
N ILE A 12 -16.41 14.42 -2.87
CA ILE A 12 -15.71 14.48 -1.59
C ILE A 12 -15.52 13.09 -1.00
N THR A 13 -16.55 12.27 -1.03
CA THR A 13 -16.50 10.90 -0.50
C THR A 13 -15.45 10.09 -1.23
N ASN A 14 -15.24 10.34 -2.52
CA ASN A 14 -14.29 9.58 -3.33
C ASN A 14 -12.86 10.12 -3.30
N LEU A 15 -12.62 11.27 -2.64
CA LEU A 15 -11.27 11.85 -2.59
C LEU A 15 -10.26 10.89 -1.97
N ILE A 16 -10.61 10.28 -0.85
CA ILE A 16 -9.75 9.35 -0.14
C ILE A 16 -10.60 8.15 0.25
N ARG A 17 -10.19 6.98 -0.21
CA ARG A 17 -10.89 5.73 0.10
C ARG A 17 -9.87 4.65 0.42
N THR A 18 -10.30 3.63 1.15
CA THR A 18 -9.50 2.43 1.31
C THR A 18 -9.99 1.38 0.33
N GLY A 19 -9.10 0.49 -0.04
CA GLY A 19 -9.45 -0.59 -0.96
C GLY A 19 -8.48 -1.74 -0.87
N VAL A 20 -8.70 -2.74 -1.72
CA VAL A 20 -7.88 -3.95 -1.77
C VAL A 20 -7.41 -4.15 -3.21
N VAL A 21 -6.13 -4.38 -3.39
CA VAL A 21 -5.56 -4.63 -4.72
C VAL A 21 -6.10 -5.95 -5.26
N THR A 22 -6.66 -5.92 -6.46
CA THR A 22 -7.22 -7.10 -7.11
C THR A 22 -6.32 -7.65 -8.21
N GLU A 23 -5.63 -6.78 -8.94
CA GLU A 23 -4.75 -7.18 -10.04
C GLU A 23 -3.57 -6.24 -10.11
N VAL A 24 -2.41 -6.77 -10.52
CA VAL A 24 -1.19 -5.99 -10.72
C VAL A 24 -0.63 -6.30 -12.11
N ASP A 25 -0.36 -5.24 -12.88
CA ASP A 25 0.30 -5.33 -14.17
C ASP A 25 1.75 -4.87 -13.99
N ARG A 26 2.67 -5.82 -13.95
CA ARG A 26 4.08 -5.53 -13.71
C ARG A 26 4.77 -4.90 -14.89
N GLU A 27 4.25 -5.13 -16.09
CA GLU A 27 4.87 -4.60 -17.31
C GLU A 27 4.60 -3.11 -17.49
N ASN A 28 3.42 -2.66 -17.10
CA ASN A 28 3.00 -1.27 -17.26
C ASN A 28 2.92 -0.51 -15.94
N TRP A 29 3.30 -1.13 -14.83
CA TRP A 29 3.36 -0.53 -13.49
C TRP A 29 2.00 0.00 -13.04
N LEU A 30 0.97 -0.78 -13.26
CA LEU A 30 -0.41 -0.40 -12.94
C LEU A 30 -1.04 -1.47 -12.06
N CYS A 31 -2.05 -1.09 -11.33
CA CYS A 31 -2.85 -2.03 -10.56
C CYS A 31 -4.31 -1.61 -10.56
N ARG A 32 -5.16 -2.55 -10.18
CA ARG A 32 -6.59 -2.31 -10.00
C ARG A 32 -6.94 -2.55 -8.55
N VAL A 33 -7.86 -1.76 -8.04
CA VAL A 33 -8.25 -1.78 -6.63
C VAL A 33 -9.76 -1.83 -6.53
N LYS A 34 -10.24 -2.72 -5.67
CA LYS A 34 -11.66 -2.77 -5.33
C LYS A 34 -11.89 -1.93 -4.08
N THR A 35 -12.81 -1.00 -4.14
CA THR A 35 -13.18 -0.14 -3.03
C THR A 35 -14.70 -0.14 -2.88
N GLY A 36 -15.20 -0.78 -1.83
CA GLY A 36 -16.63 -1.01 -1.67
C GLY A 36 -17.19 -1.82 -2.83
N ASP A 37 -18.20 -1.29 -3.50
CA ASP A 37 -18.80 -1.95 -4.66
C ASP A 37 -18.15 -1.53 -5.99
N LEU A 38 -17.14 -0.66 -5.94
CA LEU A 38 -16.47 -0.14 -7.13
C LEU A 38 -15.13 -0.81 -7.31
N GLU A 39 -14.72 -0.96 -8.58
CA GLU A 39 -13.37 -1.39 -8.91
C GLU A 39 -12.78 -0.33 -9.84
N THR A 40 -11.56 0.08 -9.55
CA THR A 40 -10.87 1.07 -10.38
C THR A 40 -10.48 0.45 -11.72
N ASN A 41 -10.22 1.29 -12.71
CA ASN A 41 -9.47 0.88 -13.88
C ASN A 41 -8.00 0.71 -13.48
N TRP A 42 -7.11 0.54 -14.46
CA TRP A 42 -5.69 0.44 -14.19
C TRP A 42 -5.14 1.80 -13.76
N ILE A 43 -4.55 1.87 -12.58
CA ILE A 43 -4.03 3.11 -11.99
C ILE A 43 -2.62 2.88 -11.46
N ASN A 44 -1.89 3.98 -11.27
CA ASN A 44 -0.52 3.93 -10.78
C ASN A 44 -0.50 3.79 -9.26
N TRP A 45 0.54 3.13 -8.75
CA TRP A 45 0.82 3.15 -7.32
C TRP A 45 1.97 4.09 -7.01
N LEU A 46 1.98 4.61 -5.79
CA LEU A 46 3.07 5.44 -5.30
C LEU A 46 4.22 4.56 -4.84
N THR A 47 5.42 5.06 -5.00
CA THR A 47 6.63 4.39 -4.57
C THR A 47 7.50 5.38 -3.80
N LEU A 48 8.58 4.89 -3.19
CA LEU A 48 9.47 5.75 -2.43
C LEU A 48 10.23 6.72 -3.32
N ARG A 49 10.73 6.26 -4.45
CA ARG A 49 11.49 7.09 -5.38
C ARG A 49 11.15 6.73 -6.82
N ALA A 50 10.92 7.74 -7.64
CA ALA A 50 10.56 7.56 -9.04
C ALA A 50 11.24 8.61 -9.94
N GLY A 51 12.43 9.08 -9.56
CA GLY A 51 13.24 10.00 -10.34
C GLY A 51 14.47 9.28 -10.88
N ASN A 52 15.64 9.94 -10.81
CA ASN A 52 16.89 9.28 -11.17
C ASN A 52 17.17 8.08 -10.27
N ALA A 53 16.93 8.21 -8.97
CA ALA A 53 16.85 7.07 -8.08
C ALA A 53 15.44 6.51 -8.13
N ARG A 54 15.30 5.20 -8.29
CA ARG A 54 14.01 4.55 -8.46
C ARG A 54 13.91 3.33 -7.58
N THR A 55 12.73 3.14 -6.99
CA THR A 55 12.42 1.99 -6.17
C THR A 55 11.39 1.13 -6.90
N TRP A 56 11.64 -0.19 -6.98
CA TRP A 56 10.66 -1.14 -7.48
C TRP A 56 10.18 -2.01 -6.33
N TRP A 57 8.92 -1.88 -6.00
CA TRP A 57 8.30 -2.69 -4.95
C TRP A 57 6.80 -2.72 -5.22
N ARG A 58 6.36 -3.71 -5.97
CA ARG A 58 4.96 -3.78 -6.38
C ARG A 58 4.05 -4.11 -5.22
N PRO A 59 2.81 -3.62 -5.22
CA PRO A 59 1.81 -4.09 -4.26
C PRO A 59 1.44 -5.54 -4.58
N SER A 60 0.98 -6.26 -3.56
CA SER A 60 0.51 -7.64 -3.71
C SER A 60 -0.99 -7.65 -3.91
N GLU A 61 -1.50 -8.63 -4.66
CA GLU A 61 -2.94 -8.87 -4.71
C GLU A 61 -3.44 -9.18 -3.31
N GLY A 62 -4.54 -8.57 -2.92
CA GLY A 62 -5.09 -8.71 -1.56
C GLY A 62 -4.55 -7.70 -0.56
N GLU A 63 -3.56 -6.91 -0.95
CA GLU A 63 -3.02 -5.88 -0.06
C GLU A 63 -4.01 -4.74 0.11
N GLN A 64 -4.18 -4.28 1.35
CA GLN A 64 -5.05 -3.16 1.65
C GLN A 64 -4.30 -1.84 1.44
N VAL A 65 -4.93 -0.91 0.75
CA VAL A 65 -4.29 0.32 0.29
C VAL A 65 -5.22 1.51 0.45
N VAL A 66 -4.65 2.70 0.26
CA VAL A 66 -5.41 3.95 0.22
C VAL A 66 -5.45 4.44 -1.21
N LEU A 67 -6.63 4.89 -1.64
CA LEU A 67 -6.83 5.54 -2.93
C LEU A 67 -6.89 7.04 -2.73
N LEU A 68 -6.10 7.76 -3.50
CA LEU A 68 -6.10 9.22 -3.53
C LEU A 68 -6.62 9.63 -4.91
N SER A 69 -7.85 10.11 -4.96
CA SER A 69 -8.53 10.39 -6.22
C SER A 69 -8.54 11.89 -6.48
N LEU A 70 -7.87 12.33 -7.53
CA LEU A 70 -7.83 13.73 -7.88
C LEU A 70 -9.22 14.24 -8.22
N GLY A 71 -9.68 15.25 -7.49
CA GLY A 71 -11.01 15.79 -7.69
C GLY A 71 -12.15 14.83 -7.38
N GLY A 72 -11.86 13.72 -6.69
CA GLY A 72 -12.85 12.70 -6.38
C GLY A 72 -13.16 11.74 -7.53
N ASN A 73 -12.36 11.76 -8.60
CA ASN A 73 -12.56 10.90 -9.75
C ASN A 73 -11.66 9.68 -9.65
N LEU A 74 -12.26 8.51 -9.50
CA LEU A 74 -11.50 7.25 -9.34
C LEU A 74 -10.67 6.89 -10.55
N GLU A 75 -10.98 7.42 -11.74
CA GLU A 75 -10.18 7.18 -12.94
C GLU A 75 -8.81 7.85 -12.89
N THR A 76 -8.66 8.87 -12.06
CA THR A 76 -7.40 9.58 -11.88
C THR A 76 -6.82 9.36 -10.49
N ALA A 77 -7.11 8.20 -9.90
CA ALA A 77 -6.63 7.87 -8.56
C ALA A 77 -5.20 7.34 -8.59
N PHE A 78 -4.54 7.48 -7.46
CA PHE A 78 -3.26 6.84 -7.19
C PHE A 78 -3.40 5.92 -5.98
N VAL A 79 -2.62 4.86 -5.95
CA VAL A 79 -2.61 3.91 -4.86
C VAL A 79 -1.47 4.22 -3.91
N LEU A 80 -1.78 4.40 -2.65
CA LEU A 80 -0.78 4.52 -1.59
C LEU A 80 -0.79 3.21 -0.79
N PRO A 81 0.19 2.32 -0.97
CA PRO A 81 0.33 1.17 -0.10
C PRO A 81 0.80 1.68 1.28
N ALA A 82 0.65 1.04 2.36
CA ALA A 82 0.09 -0.27 2.59
C ALA A 82 -0.54 -0.22 3.97
N ILE A 83 -1.60 -0.99 4.16
CA ILE A 83 -2.29 -1.05 5.45
C ILE A 83 -2.32 -2.50 5.90
N TYR A 84 -2.05 -2.77 7.17
CA TYR A 84 -2.17 -4.12 7.70
C TYR A 84 -3.59 -4.65 7.54
N SER A 85 -3.71 -5.94 7.35
CA SER A 85 -4.98 -6.62 7.25
C SER A 85 -4.87 -7.99 7.92
N ASN A 86 -5.98 -8.70 8.03
CA ASN A 86 -5.93 -10.07 8.58
C ASN A 86 -5.09 -11.00 7.71
N GLN A 87 -5.08 -10.79 6.39
CA GLN A 87 -4.27 -11.58 5.47
C GLN A 87 -2.79 -11.23 5.60
N PHE A 88 -2.48 -9.95 5.79
CA PHE A 88 -1.12 -9.44 5.87
C PHE A 88 -0.93 -8.70 7.19
N ALA A 89 -0.83 -9.47 8.28
CA ALA A 89 -0.64 -8.92 9.60
C ALA A 89 0.80 -8.43 9.78
N PRO A 90 1.04 -7.53 10.74
CA PRO A 90 2.41 -7.07 10.99
C PRO A 90 3.31 -8.23 11.43
N PRO A 91 4.60 -8.19 11.06
CA PRO A 91 5.53 -9.28 11.39
C PRO A 91 5.99 -9.26 12.85
N SER A 92 5.67 -8.22 13.61
CA SER A 92 6.11 -8.08 14.99
C SER A 92 5.19 -7.14 15.74
N ASP A 93 5.12 -7.32 17.07
CA ASP A 93 4.43 -6.40 17.98
C ASP A 93 5.40 -5.75 18.96
N SER A 94 6.69 -5.77 18.67
CA SER A 94 7.71 -5.21 19.55
C SER A 94 7.51 -3.71 19.75
N VAL A 95 7.74 -3.24 20.96
CA VAL A 95 7.60 -1.81 21.30
C VAL A 95 8.67 -0.96 20.61
N ASP A 96 9.90 -1.46 20.56
CA ASP A 96 11.04 -0.70 20.06
C ASP A 96 11.63 -1.27 18.78
N GLY A 97 11.07 -2.35 18.27
CA GLY A 97 11.63 -3.01 17.10
C GLY A 97 11.23 -2.38 15.79
N CYS A 98 12.09 -2.55 14.80
CA CYS A 98 11.79 -2.24 13.41
C CYS A 98 12.07 -3.49 12.58
N VAL A 99 11.05 -4.05 11.95
CA VAL A 99 11.14 -5.33 11.27
C VAL A 99 10.63 -5.19 9.85
N THR A 100 11.40 -5.66 8.89
CA THR A 100 10.97 -5.79 7.49
C THR A 100 11.06 -7.26 7.11
N GLU A 101 9.97 -7.81 6.60
CA GLU A 101 9.90 -9.20 6.19
C GLU A 101 9.64 -9.26 4.69
N TYR A 102 10.41 -10.09 3.99
CA TYR A 102 10.29 -10.29 2.55
C TYR A 102 9.58 -11.61 2.25
N PRO A 103 9.01 -11.77 1.04
CA PRO A 103 8.23 -12.97 0.71
C PRO A 103 9.02 -14.27 0.84
N ASP A 104 10.35 -14.23 0.67
CA ASP A 104 11.20 -15.41 0.77
C ASP A 104 11.62 -15.74 2.20
N GLY A 105 11.12 -15.00 3.18
CA GLY A 105 11.46 -15.19 4.57
C GLY A 105 12.67 -14.42 5.05
N ALA A 106 13.42 -13.77 4.14
CA ALA A 106 14.50 -12.87 4.53
C ALA A 106 13.90 -11.68 5.30
N GLY A 107 14.69 -11.11 6.20
CA GLY A 107 14.19 -10.02 6.99
C GLY A 107 15.30 -9.17 7.56
N LEU A 108 14.94 -7.93 7.89
CA LEU A 108 15.78 -6.99 8.60
C LEU A 108 15.08 -6.61 9.89
N SER A 109 15.78 -6.73 11.01
CA SER A 109 15.21 -6.46 12.31
C SER A 109 16.17 -5.65 13.16
N THR A 110 15.65 -4.64 13.85
CA THR A 110 16.41 -3.87 14.83
C THR A 110 16.09 -4.30 16.26
N ASN A 111 15.29 -5.34 16.45
CA ASN A 111 15.05 -5.89 17.77
C ASN A 111 16.34 -6.50 18.32
N PRO A 112 16.88 -6.02 19.44
CA PRO A 112 18.02 -6.71 20.05
C PRO A 112 17.56 -8.06 20.58
N PRO A 113 18.34 -9.14 20.39
CA PRO A 113 17.99 -10.41 20.95
C PRO A 113 18.16 -10.38 22.47
N PRO A 114 17.51 -11.29 23.19
CA PRO A 114 17.81 -11.47 24.60
C PRO A 114 19.31 -11.73 24.78
N GLY A 115 19.92 -11.02 25.71
CA GLY A 115 21.35 -11.15 25.92
C GLY A 115 22.18 -10.07 25.25
N GLY A 116 21.58 -9.17 24.48
CA GLY A 116 22.23 -7.96 24.00
C GLY A 116 23.16 -8.11 22.82
N GLY A 117 23.07 -9.20 22.08
CA GLY A 117 23.89 -9.38 20.88
C GLY A 117 23.45 -8.53 19.72
N MET A 118 24.28 -8.45 18.69
CA MET A 118 23.92 -7.81 17.43
C MET A 118 22.82 -8.59 16.74
N SER A 119 21.79 -7.92 16.32
CA SER A 119 20.65 -8.60 15.71
C SER A 119 19.99 -7.82 14.60
N GLY A 120 20.56 -6.71 14.20
CA GLY A 120 19.90 -5.88 13.19
C GLY A 120 19.62 -6.59 11.89
N VAL A 121 20.51 -7.48 11.48
CA VAL A 121 20.37 -8.23 10.25
C VAL A 121 20.23 -9.69 10.57
N SER A 122 19.09 -10.28 10.21
CA SER A 122 18.84 -11.68 10.46
C SER A 122 19.41 -12.59 9.38
N ASN A 123 19.77 -12.05 8.24
CA ASN A 123 20.29 -12.81 7.12
C ASN A 123 21.35 -11.99 6.40
N PRO A 124 22.54 -12.55 6.18
CA PRO A 124 23.62 -11.83 5.53
C PRO A 124 23.47 -11.83 4.01
N TRP A 125 22.37 -11.53 3.48
CA TRP A 125 22.16 -11.49 2.04
C TRP A 125 23.31 -10.87 1.26
#